data_7baa5b184ad8712bae4ab8a25174d091
#
_entry.id   7baa5b184ad8712bae4ab8a25174d091
#
_cell.length_a   1.000
_cell.length_b   1.000
_cell.length_c   1.000
_cell.angle_alpha   90.00
_cell.angle_beta   90.00
_cell.angle_gamma   90.00
#
_symmetry.space_group_name_H-M   'P 1'
#
loop_
_entity.id
_entity.type
_entity.pdbx_description
1 polymer ?
#
loop_
_entity_poly.entity_id
_entity_poly.type
_entity_poly.pdbx_seq_one_letter_code
_entity_poly.pdbx_strand_id
1 'polypeptide(L)'
;MRDAQRILTVVALAALTAGCAVERNAYVPTPTAPHTGNGIYKVGNPYQIEGTWYYPREQPDYDETGVASWYGPNFYGQQTANGETYNAGDLTAAHRTLPMPVNVRVTNLDNGKSIVLRVNDRGPYAKGRIIDVSEQAAKLLGFYGVGTARVRVTYLSRATMPNGEPLPSDTPVEIATAVPAVPAPKVDTDKLTSVPEARVAPPVRVKSLPAPAPDPIPKEAGLPTGQVTQVPVPAVTHLYVQVGAFGSYENAMRLREQLGGDLRVSTTTRNGQTLYRVRTAPLETTADADAALARLSGLGSNDAHIVVDQ
;
A
#
# COMPACT_ATOMS: atom_id res chain seq x y z
N MET A 1 85.66 29.12 18.57
CA MET A 1 84.91 30.38 18.88
C MET A 1 83.59 30.36 18.24
N ARG A 2 82.60 30.42 19.09
CA ARG A 2 81.16 30.62 18.83
C ARG A 2 80.32 29.46 18.32
N ASP A 3 79.80 28.82 19.31
CA ASP A 3 78.67 27.91 19.29
C ASP A 3 77.41 28.64 18.90
N ALA A 4 76.65 28.10 18.01
CA ALA A 4 75.31 28.55 17.72
C ALA A 4 74.37 27.38 17.99
N GLN A 5 73.71 27.43 19.15
CA GLN A 5 72.65 26.52 19.60
C GLN A 5 71.45 26.69 18.69
N ARG A 6 71.07 25.63 18.02
CA ARG A 6 69.75 25.50 17.29
C ARG A 6 68.67 25.00 18.24
N ILE A 7 67.80 25.92 18.61
CA ILE A 7 66.57 25.58 19.33
C ILE A 7 65.55 25.06 18.29
N LEU A 8 65.19 23.80 18.42
CA LEU A 8 64.18 23.17 17.61
C LEU A 8 62.81 23.38 18.30
N THR A 9 62.05 24.34 17.79
CA THR A 9 60.66 24.56 18.27
C THR A 9 59.73 23.57 17.56
N VAL A 10 59.25 22.58 18.27
CA VAL A 10 58.19 21.68 17.82
C VAL A 10 56.85 22.39 18.01
N VAL A 11 56.25 22.84 16.94
CA VAL A 11 54.87 23.36 16.94
C VAL A 11 53.93 22.15 16.80
N ALA A 12 53.29 21.76 17.88
CA ALA A 12 52.21 20.78 17.87
C ALA A 12 50.95 21.44 17.28
N LEU A 13 50.60 21.08 16.07
CA LEU A 13 49.36 21.48 15.41
C LEU A 13 48.21 20.60 15.92
N ALA A 14 47.50 21.07 16.91
CA ALA A 14 46.26 20.43 17.38
C ALA A 14 45.15 20.71 16.33
N ALA A 15 44.82 19.72 15.52
CA ALA A 15 43.68 19.76 14.63
C ALA A 15 42.39 19.65 15.45
N LEU A 16 41.73 20.78 15.69
CA LEU A 16 40.34 20.83 16.17
C LEU A 16 39.43 20.36 15.04
N THR A 17 39.01 19.11 15.07
CA THR A 17 37.87 18.64 14.29
C THR A 17 36.61 19.19 14.95
N ALA A 18 36.19 20.40 14.53
CA ALA A 18 34.85 20.87 14.80
C ALA A 18 33.90 19.99 13.99
N GLY A 19 33.42 18.93 14.63
CA GLY A 19 32.26 18.14 14.14
C GLY A 19 31.06 19.07 14.11
N CYS A 20 30.68 19.59 12.94
CA CYS A 20 29.35 20.15 12.75
C CYS A 20 28.33 19.04 12.97
N ALA A 21 27.85 18.92 14.21
CA ALA A 21 26.59 18.26 14.49
C ALA A 21 25.53 19.07 13.75
N VAL A 22 25.13 18.61 12.56
CA VAL A 22 23.91 19.07 11.92
C VAL A 22 22.80 18.63 12.86
N GLU A 23 22.36 19.51 13.74
CA GLU A 23 21.08 19.37 14.43
C GLU A 23 20.04 19.27 13.32
N ARG A 24 19.66 18.03 12.98
CA ARG A 24 18.47 17.78 12.19
C ARG A 24 17.33 18.22 13.10
N ASN A 25 16.87 19.45 12.87
CA ASN A 25 15.63 19.95 13.45
C ASN A 25 14.54 18.98 12.99
N ALA A 26 14.32 17.92 13.77
CA ALA A 26 13.20 17.05 13.60
C ALA A 26 11.98 17.94 13.84
N TYR A 27 11.27 18.30 12.78
CA TYR A 27 9.96 18.90 12.88
C TYR A 27 9.13 17.99 13.78
N VAL A 28 8.90 18.42 15.01
CA VAL A 28 7.95 17.80 15.91
C VAL A 28 6.60 18.43 15.54
N PRO A 29 5.74 17.70 14.80
CA PRO A 29 4.44 18.23 14.48
C PRO A 29 3.71 18.45 15.81
N THR A 30 3.14 19.62 15.99
CA THR A 30 2.17 19.89 17.04
C THR A 30 1.12 18.79 17.03
N PRO A 31 0.74 18.18 18.16
CA PRO A 31 -0.31 17.18 18.19
C PRO A 31 -1.51 17.71 17.41
N THR A 32 -1.90 16.98 16.39
CA THR A 32 -3.01 17.35 15.52
C THR A 32 -4.23 17.60 16.39
N ALA A 33 -4.88 18.75 16.18
CA ALA A 33 -6.16 19.05 16.83
C ALA A 33 -7.10 17.85 16.65
N PRO A 34 -7.96 17.53 17.65
CA PRO A 34 -8.86 16.40 17.53
C PRO A 34 -9.65 16.54 16.23
N HIS A 35 -9.74 15.45 15.46
CA HIS A 35 -10.47 15.41 14.20
C HIS A 35 -11.86 16.01 14.38
N THR A 36 -12.19 17.05 13.65
CA THR A 36 -13.46 17.75 13.77
C THR A 36 -14.55 17.00 13.02
N GLY A 37 -15.68 16.80 13.64
CA GLY A 37 -16.86 16.15 13.05
C GLY A 37 -17.36 14.94 13.83
N ASN A 38 -18.60 14.54 13.52
CA ASN A 38 -19.28 13.39 14.15
C ASN A 38 -18.97 12.08 13.40
N GLY A 39 -17.70 11.78 13.14
CA GLY A 39 -17.31 10.57 12.46
C GLY A 39 -17.89 9.31 13.12
N ILE A 40 -18.29 8.33 12.31
CA ILE A 40 -18.79 7.04 12.77
C ILE A 40 -17.86 5.91 12.30
N TYR A 41 -17.84 4.81 13.07
CA TYR A 41 -17.21 3.59 12.58
C TYR A 41 -18.03 2.97 11.46
N LYS A 42 -17.38 2.62 10.36
CA LYS A 42 -18.06 2.13 9.16
C LYS A 42 -17.18 1.17 8.38
N VAL A 43 -17.63 -0.06 8.18
CA VAL A 43 -17.05 -0.96 7.18
C VAL A 43 -17.54 -0.53 5.79
N GLY A 44 -18.82 -0.26 5.67
CA GLY A 44 -19.47 0.15 4.43
C GLY A 44 -19.96 -1.04 3.59
N ASN A 45 -20.95 -0.76 2.75
CA ASN A 45 -21.50 -1.74 1.80
C ASN A 45 -20.60 -1.83 0.55
N PRO A 46 -20.68 -2.92 -0.22
CA PRO A 46 -20.11 -2.97 -1.56
C PRO A 46 -20.61 -1.81 -2.41
N TYR A 47 -19.70 -1.23 -3.21
CA TYR A 47 -20.03 -0.11 -4.08
C TYR A 47 -19.29 -0.23 -5.41
N GLN A 48 -19.78 0.47 -6.43
CA GLN A 48 -19.22 0.42 -7.78
C GLN A 48 -18.80 1.81 -8.26
N ILE A 49 -17.59 1.92 -8.80
CA ILE A 49 -17.08 3.12 -9.46
C ILE A 49 -16.56 2.74 -10.84
N GLU A 50 -17.03 3.41 -11.88
CA GLU A 50 -16.62 3.17 -13.28
C GLU A 50 -16.63 1.69 -13.67
N GLY A 51 -17.65 0.93 -13.24
CA GLY A 51 -17.79 -0.48 -13.53
C GLY A 51 -16.98 -1.44 -12.63
N THR A 52 -16.09 -0.92 -11.78
CA THR A 52 -15.30 -1.73 -10.84
C THR A 52 -16.00 -1.82 -9.50
N TRP A 53 -16.19 -3.04 -9.01
CA TRP A 53 -16.78 -3.30 -7.69
C TRP A 53 -15.72 -3.30 -6.61
N TYR A 54 -16.00 -2.63 -5.49
CA TYR A 54 -15.21 -2.60 -4.27
C TYR A 54 -16.00 -3.23 -3.12
N TYR A 55 -15.34 -4.11 -2.36
CA TYR A 55 -15.94 -4.86 -1.26
C TYR A 55 -15.26 -4.52 0.06
N PRO A 56 -15.72 -3.46 0.77
CA PRO A 56 -15.19 -3.13 2.09
C PRO A 56 -15.37 -4.28 3.07
N ARG A 57 -14.35 -4.54 3.88
CA ARG A 57 -14.36 -5.60 4.90
C ARG A 57 -13.31 -5.35 5.97
N GLU A 58 -13.42 -6.05 7.10
CA GLU A 58 -12.35 -6.12 8.08
C GLU A 58 -11.13 -6.85 7.48
N GLN A 59 -9.97 -6.24 7.60
CA GLN A 59 -8.70 -6.76 7.05
C GLN A 59 -7.54 -6.44 8.01
N PRO A 60 -7.48 -7.08 9.19
CA PRO A 60 -6.44 -6.80 10.19
C PRO A 60 -5.05 -7.24 9.74
N ASP A 61 -4.96 -8.06 8.73
CA ASP A 61 -3.75 -8.57 8.07
C ASP A 61 -3.42 -7.82 6.76
N TYR A 62 -4.06 -6.65 6.52
CA TYR A 62 -3.80 -5.87 5.31
C TYR A 62 -2.37 -5.37 5.27
N ASP A 63 -1.63 -5.77 4.26
CA ASP A 63 -0.26 -5.37 3.99
C ASP A 63 0.00 -5.47 2.49
N GLU A 64 -0.12 -4.34 1.80
CA GLU A 64 -0.01 -4.29 0.34
C GLU A 64 0.90 -3.16 -0.13
N THR A 65 1.50 -3.38 -1.29
CA THR A 65 2.31 -2.38 -2.00
C THR A 65 1.55 -1.87 -3.21
N GLY A 66 1.75 -0.60 -3.53
CA GLY A 66 1.10 0.03 -4.66
C GLY A 66 1.53 1.48 -4.82
N VAL A 67 0.74 2.27 -5.53
CA VAL A 67 1.00 3.69 -5.74
C VAL A 67 0.04 4.52 -4.89
N ALA A 68 0.59 5.48 -4.14
CA ALA A 68 -0.14 6.52 -3.44
C ALA A 68 -0.25 7.78 -4.28
N SER A 69 -1.34 8.54 -4.08
CA SER A 69 -1.47 9.95 -4.44
C SER A 69 -1.94 10.76 -3.22
N TRP A 70 -2.24 12.02 -3.40
CA TRP A 70 -2.73 12.87 -2.32
C TRP A 70 -3.90 13.74 -2.78
N TYR A 71 -4.74 14.15 -1.82
CA TYR A 71 -5.93 14.96 -2.08
C TYR A 71 -5.58 16.35 -2.60
N GLY A 72 -6.19 16.74 -3.70
CA GLY A 72 -6.11 18.09 -4.21
C GLY A 72 -6.87 19.12 -3.34
N PRO A 73 -6.68 20.43 -3.59
CA PRO A 73 -7.27 21.50 -2.77
C PRO A 73 -8.81 21.55 -2.80
N ASN A 74 -9.44 20.95 -3.79
CA ASN A 74 -10.90 20.96 -3.96
C ASN A 74 -11.66 20.17 -2.87
N PHE A 75 -10.97 19.40 -2.05
CA PHE A 75 -11.57 18.58 -1.00
C PHE A 75 -11.57 19.26 0.38
N TYR A 76 -10.93 20.43 0.54
CA TYR A 76 -10.82 21.10 1.83
C TYR A 76 -12.18 21.42 2.42
N GLY A 77 -12.39 21.03 3.69
CA GLY A 77 -13.62 21.28 4.43
C GLY A 77 -14.81 20.39 4.04
N GLN A 78 -14.64 19.47 3.08
CA GLN A 78 -15.68 18.50 2.72
C GLN A 78 -15.76 17.37 3.75
N GLN A 79 -16.94 16.76 3.85
CA GLN A 79 -17.13 15.58 4.68
C GLN A 79 -16.52 14.34 4.02
N THR A 80 -15.80 13.59 4.82
CA THR A 80 -15.26 12.28 4.44
C THR A 80 -16.33 11.19 4.53
N ALA A 81 -16.05 10.02 4.00
CA ALA A 81 -17.03 8.93 3.94
C ALA A 81 -17.47 8.42 5.33
N ASN A 82 -16.71 8.64 6.39
CA ASN A 82 -17.13 8.30 7.76
C ASN A 82 -17.79 9.50 8.50
N GLY A 83 -17.91 10.66 7.87
CA GLY A 83 -18.56 11.86 8.43
C GLY A 83 -17.61 12.84 9.15
N GLU A 84 -16.31 12.58 9.19
CA GLU A 84 -15.32 13.57 9.62
C GLU A 84 -15.15 14.67 8.57
N THR A 85 -14.57 15.81 8.95
CA THR A 85 -14.24 16.87 7.99
C THR A 85 -12.80 16.71 7.51
N TYR A 86 -12.59 16.74 6.20
CA TYR A 86 -11.24 16.71 5.63
C TYR A 86 -10.51 18.02 5.89
N ASN A 87 -9.32 17.90 6.48
CA ASN A 87 -8.38 19.00 6.68
C ASN A 87 -7.02 18.61 6.10
N ALA A 88 -6.48 19.47 5.24
CA ALA A 88 -5.18 19.21 4.59
C ALA A 88 -3.99 19.09 5.56
N GLY A 89 -4.08 19.71 6.73
CA GLY A 89 -3.08 19.67 7.79
C GLY A 89 -3.12 18.40 8.64
N ASP A 90 -4.18 17.61 8.54
CA ASP A 90 -4.34 16.39 9.34
C ASP A 90 -3.58 15.21 8.71
N LEU A 91 -3.32 14.19 9.52
CA LEU A 91 -2.65 12.97 9.09
C LEU A 91 -3.67 11.89 8.73
N THR A 92 -4.41 12.12 7.64
CA THR A 92 -5.50 11.28 7.19
C THR A 92 -5.25 10.67 5.82
N ALA A 93 -6.07 9.68 5.47
CA ALA A 93 -6.02 9.03 4.17
C ALA A 93 -7.39 8.46 3.76
N ALA A 94 -7.57 8.24 2.45
CA ALA A 94 -8.64 7.44 1.88
C ALA A 94 -8.14 6.07 1.45
N HIS A 95 -8.94 5.05 1.73
CA HIS A 95 -8.71 3.69 1.27
C HIS A 95 -9.99 3.05 0.74
N ARG A 96 -9.85 2.22 -0.30
CA ARG A 96 -11.02 1.67 -1.01
C ARG A 96 -11.83 0.69 -0.19
N THR A 97 -11.20 -0.16 0.62
CA THR A 97 -11.85 -1.33 1.24
C THR A 97 -11.63 -1.48 2.73
N LEU A 98 -10.64 -0.79 3.33
CA LEU A 98 -10.44 -0.85 4.78
C LEU A 98 -11.62 -0.26 5.54
N PRO A 99 -11.94 -0.73 6.76
CA PRO A 99 -12.88 -0.05 7.66
C PRO A 99 -12.43 1.38 7.97
N MET A 100 -13.35 2.21 8.41
CA MET A 100 -13.09 3.60 8.80
C MET A 100 -13.76 3.90 10.14
N PRO A 101 -13.02 4.52 11.09
CA PRO A 101 -11.62 4.88 11.02
C PRO A 101 -10.69 3.76 11.46
N VAL A 102 -9.57 3.61 10.75
CA VAL A 102 -8.47 2.70 11.13
C VAL A 102 -7.13 3.42 11.00
N ASN A 103 -6.14 2.95 11.75
CA ASN A 103 -4.76 3.42 11.62
C ASN A 103 -3.98 2.49 10.69
N VAL A 104 -3.28 3.07 9.75
CA VAL A 104 -2.38 2.37 8.84
C VAL A 104 -1.00 2.99 8.89
N ARG A 105 0.02 2.18 8.68
CA ARG A 105 1.37 2.66 8.40
C ARG A 105 1.52 2.78 6.89
N VAL A 106 1.97 3.95 6.44
CA VAL A 106 2.32 4.21 5.05
C VAL A 106 3.81 4.44 4.97
N THR A 107 4.49 3.61 4.21
CA THR A 107 5.94 3.70 3.97
C THR A 107 6.17 4.05 2.51
N ASN A 108 6.85 5.16 2.26
CA ASN A 108 7.31 5.51 0.92
C ASN A 108 8.53 4.65 0.57
N LEU A 109 8.40 3.77 -0.42
CA LEU A 109 9.42 2.81 -0.84
C LEU A 109 10.56 3.46 -1.67
N ASP A 110 10.39 4.70 -2.08
CA ASP A 110 11.41 5.45 -2.83
C ASP A 110 12.45 6.08 -1.90
N ASN A 111 12.09 6.37 -0.64
CA ASN A 111 12.96 7.10 0.29
C ASN A 111 12.97 6.54 1.73
N GLY A 112 12.18 5.52 2.03
CA GLY A 112 12.12 4.88 3.35
C GLY A 112 11.38 5.67 4.44
N LYS A 113 10.80 6.84 4.12
CA LYS A 113 9.98 7.58 5.10
C LYS A 113 8.69 6.86 5.39
N SER A 114 8.36 6.73 6.66
CA SER A 114 7.20 6.00 7.13
C SER A 114 6.46 6.79 8.20
N ILE A 115 5.13 6.88 8.08
CA ILE A 115 4.25 7.56 9.04
C ILE A 115 2.99 6.74 9.28
N VAL A 116 2.33 7.02 10.41
CA VAL A 116 1.00 6.48 10.70
C VAL A 116 -0.06 7.47 10.25
N LEU A 117 -1.09 6.98 9.55
CA LEU A 117 -2.22 7.77 9.07
C LEU A 117 -3.53 7.16 9.54
N ARG A 118 -4.52 8.04 9.71
CA ARG A 118 -5.91 7.68 9.96
C ARG A 118 -6.65 7.55 8.65
N VAL A 119 -7.11 6.36 8.31
CA VAL A 119 -8.02 6.15 7.18
C VAL A 119 -9.44 6.52 7.64
N ASN A 120 -9.99 7.58 7.09
CA ASN A 120 -11.33 8.08 7.41
C ASN A 120 -12.20 8.34 6.17
N ASP A 121 -11.69 8.03 4.98
CA ASP A 121 -12.39 8.29 3.72
C ASP A 121 -12.30 7.13 2.73
N ARG A 122 -13.16 7.19 1.68
CA ARG A 122 -13.17 6.25 0.54
C ARG A 122 -12.46 6.83 -0.67
N GLY A 123 -11.67 6.01 -1.30
CA GLY A 123 -10.84 6.30 -2.46
C GLY A 123 -9.51 5.56 -2.35
N PRO A 124 -8.57 5.79 -3.24
CA PRO A 124 -8.67 6.59 -4.46
C PRO A 124 -9.58 5.95 -5.52
N TYR A 125 -10.22 6.79 -6.33
CA TYR A 125 -10.97 6.32 -7.49
C TYR A 125 -10.15 6.41 -8.79
N ALA A 126 -9.03 7.11 -8.76
CA ALA A 126 -8.05 7.05 -9.82
C ALA A 126 -7.51 5.62 -9.97
N LYS A 127 -7.56 5.10 -11.19
CA LYS A 127 -7.06 3.74 -11.49
C LYS A 127 -5.58 3.62 -11.11
N GLY A 128 -5.19 2.44 -10.63
CA GLY A 128 -3.79 2.15 -10.27
C GLY A 128 -3.31 2.71 -8.93
N ARG A 129 -4.14 3.45 -8.17
CA ARG A 129 -3.80 3.94 -6.84
C ARG A 129 -4.39 3.03 -5.76
N ILE A 130 -3.69 2.89 -4.63
CA ILE A 130 -4.20 2.10 -3.49
C ILE A 130 -4.61 2.98 -2.30
N ILE A 131 -4.04 4.16 -2.17
CA ILE A 131 -4.29 5.09 -1.08
C ILE A 131 -4.14 6.54 -1.55
N ASP A 132 -5.03 7.43 -1.09
CA ASP A 132 -4.84 8.87 -1.17
C ASP A 132 -4.56 9.42 0.22
N VAL A 133 -3.46 10.15 0.37
CA VAL A 133 -3.09 10.73 1.67
C VAL A 133 -3.39 12.22 1.69
N SER A 134 -3.48 12.80 2.90
CA SER A 134 -3.60 14.26 3.04
C SER A 134 -2.37 14.99 2.52
N GLU A 135 -2.52 16.29 2.25
CA GLU A 135 -1.42 17.14 1.80
C GLU A 135 -0.24 17.12 2.78
N GLN A 136 -0.52 17.24 4.08
CA GLN A 136 0.50 17.17 5.13
C GLN A 136 1.22 15.82 5.14
N ALA A 137 0.47 14.73 4.99
CA ALA A 137 1.07 13.39 4.92
C ALA A 137 1.98 13.23 3.69
N ALA A 138 1.58 13.75 2.52
CA ALA A 138 2.41 13.73 1.32
C ALA A 138 3.72 14.53 1.50
N LYS A 139 3.66 15.68 2.21
CA LYS A 139 4.87 16.47 2.56
C LYS A 139 5.80 15.68 3.48
N LEU A 140 5.28 15.05 4.52
CA LEU A 140 6.06 14.25 5.47
C LEU A 140 6.68 13.02 4.80
N LEU A 141 5.93 12.34 3.95
CA LEU A 141 6.40 11.19 3.17
C LEU A 141 7.35 11.60 2.03
N GLY A 142 7.41 12.89 1.69
CA GLY A 142 8.37 13.45 0.73
C GLY A 142 8.00 13.27 -0.74
N PHE A 143 6.71 13.16 -1.07
CA PHE A 143 6.26 13.05 -2.46
C PHE A 143 5.24 14.12 -2.90
N TYR A 144 4.98 15.13 -2.05
CA TYR A 144 4.04 16.22 -2.36
C TYR A 144 4.30 16.86 -3.73
N GLY A 145 5.55 17.21 -4.03
CA GLY A 145 5.94 17.86 -5.29
C GLY A 145 5.90 16.94 -6.51
N VAL A 146 6.08 15.62 -6.30
CA VAL A 146 6.03 14.61 -7.38
C VAL A 146 4.56 14.18 -7.66
N GLY A 147 3.71 14.28 -6.66
CA GLY A 147 2.28 13.94 -6.76
C GLY A 147 1.95 12.49 -6.46
N THR A 148 2.87 11.56 -6.71
CA THR A 148 2.68 10.12 -6.47
C THR A 148 3.94 9.49 -5.91
N ALA A 149 3.81 8.34 -5.23
CA ALA A 149 4.93 7.55 -4.74
C ALA A 149 4.58 6.06 -4.70
N ARG A 150 5.60 5.22 -4.78
CA ARG A 150 5.49 3.78 -4.47
C ARG A 150 5.43 3.64 -2.95
N VAL A 151 4.40 2.97 -2.46
CA VAL A 151 4.20 2.83 -1.01
C VAL A 151 3.88 1.39 -0.61
N ARG A 152 4.17 1.08 0.66
CA ARG A 152 3.60 -0.05 1.38
C ARG A 152 2.59 0.48 2.38
N VAL A 153 1.41 -0.12 2.44
CA VAL A 153 0.34 0.21 3.37
C VAL A 153 0.09 -1.00 4.25
N THR A 154 0.29 -0.84 5.55
CA THR A 154 0.09 -1.91 6.54
C THR A 154 -0.96 -1.48 7.54
N TYR A 155 -1.97 -2.30 7.78
CA TYR A 155 -2.95 -2.10 8.85
C TYR A 155 -2.26 -2.19 10.22
N LEU A 156 -2.61 -1.30 11.14
CA LEU A 156 -2.08 -1.32 12.50
C LEU A 156 -3.15 -1.62 13.55
N SER A 157 -4.24 -0.86 13.52
CA SER A 157 -5.30 -0.94 14.53
C SER A 157 -6.56 -0.23 14.06
N ARG A 158 -7.67 -0.47 14.74
CA ARG A 158 -8.80 0.46 14.71
C ARG A 158 -8.37 1.78 15.33
N ALA A 159 -8.84 2.90 14.79
CA ALA A 159 -8.57 4.22 15.34
C ALA A 159 -9.68 4.60 16.32
N THR A 160 -9.35 5.39 17.35
CA THR A 160 -10.34 5.93 18.29
C THR A 160 -11.30 6.88 17.58
N MET A 161 -12.54 6.97 18.06
CA MET A 161 -13.48 7.95 17.56
C MET A 161 -13.09 9.36 17.99
N PRO A 162 -13.49 10.43 17.25
CA PRO A 162 -13.17 11.81 17.60
C PRO A 162 -13.67 12.22 19.00
N ASN A 163 -14.76 11.62 19.48
CA ASN A 163 -15.33 11.83 20.81
C ASN A 163 -14.63 11.01 21.92
N GLY A 164 -13.55 10.28 21.58
CA GLY A 164 -12.84 9.41 22.50
C GLY A 164 -13.55 8.09 22.84
N GLU A 165 -14.70 7.84 22.23
CA GLU A 165 -15.42 6.58 22.42
C GLU A 165 -14.59 5.40 21.88
N PRO A 166 -14.40 4.34 22.68
CA PRO A 166 -13.75 3.15 22.17
C PRO A 166 -14.65 2.53 21.08
N LEU A 167 -14.03 2.14 19.98
CA LEU A 167 -14.74 1.32 18.99
C LEU A 167 -15.26 0.05 19.64
N PRO A 168 -16.40 -0.51 19.18
CA PRO A 168 -16.86 -1.80 19.63
C PRO A 168 -15.70 -2.79 19.65
N SER A 169 -15.47 -3.44 20.79
CA SER A 169 -14.39 -4.42 20.95
C SER A 169 -14.42 -5.43 19.79
N ASP A 170 -13.26 -6.05 19.49
CA ASP A 170 -13.06 -7.06 18.45
C ASP A 170 -13.88 -8.36 18.64
N THR A 171 -15.00 -8.32 19.32
CA THR A 171 -16.00 -9.41 19.26
C THR A 171 -16.44 -9.52 17.79
N PRO A 172 -16.38 -10.72 17.22
CA PRO A 172 -16.90 -10.94 15.87
C PRO A 172 -18.33 -10.42 15.84
N VAL A 173 -18.56 -9.31 15.16
CA VAL A 173 -19.93 -8.92 14.81
C VAL A 173 -20.41 -10.05 13.92
N GLU A 174 -21.37 -10.82 14.41
CA GLU A 174 -22.08 -11.80 13.62
C GLU A 174 -22.59 -11.06 12.38
N ILE A 175 -21.88 -11.24 11.29
CA ILE A 175 -22.23 -10.62 10.01
C ILE A 175 -23.59 -11.19 9.69
N ALA A 176 -24.63 -10.38 9.83
CA ALA A 176 -25.94 -10.71 9.32
C ALA A 176 -25.73 -11.10 7.85
N THR A 177 -25.76 -12.38 7.58
CA THR A 177 -25.62 -13.02 6.27
C THR A 177 -26.87 -12.73 5.44
N ALA A 178 -27.05 -11.47 5.06
CA ALA A 178 -27.90 -11.07 3.98
C ALA A 178 -27.01 -10.55 2.85
N VAL A 179 -26.22 -11.45 2.25
CA VAL A 179 -25.74 -11.24 0.91
C VAL A 179 -26.98 -11.39 0.02
N PRO A 180 -27.44 -10.33 -0.69
CA PRO A 180 -28.43 -10.54 -1.74
C PRO A 180 -27.78 -11.50 -2.73
N ALA A 181 -28.34 -12.67 -2.90
CA ALA A 181 -27.89 -13.62 -3.89
C ALA A 181 -27.90 -12.91 -5.25
N VAL A 182 -26.73 -12.59 -5.77
CA VAL A 182 -26.59 -12.22 -7.18
C VAL A 182 -27.05 -13.44 -7.96
N PRO A 183 -28.05 -13.31 -8.86
CA PRO A 183 -28.49 -14.46 -9.66
C PRO A 183 -27.27 -14.94 -10.46
N ALA A 184 -26.79 -16.14 -10.16
CA ALA A 184 -25.77 -16.79 -10.97
C ALA A 184 -26.30 -16.90 -12.40
N PRO A 185 -25.51 -16.56 -13.42
CA PRO A 185 -25.90 -16.85 -14.79
C PRO A 185 -26.12 -18.36 -14.90
N LYS A 186 -27.31 -18.76 -15.37
CA LYS A 186 -27.62 -20.15 -15.65
C LYS A 186 -26.67 -20.64 -16.73
N VAL A 187 -25.67 -21.40 -16.33
CA VAL A 187 -24.84 -22.16 -17.28
C VAL A 187 -25.60 -23.44 -17.57
N ASP A 188 -26.00 -23.61 -18.83
CA ASP A 188 -26.57 -24.86 -19.35
C ASP A 188 -25.53 -25.98 -19.23
N THR A 189 -25.81 -26.94 -18.36
CA THR A 189 -24.93 -28.08 -18.06
C THR A 189 -25.11 -29.28 -18.99
N ASP A 190 -25.80 -29.12 -20.09
CA ASP A 190 -26.05 -30.23 -21.03
C ASP A 190 -25.12 -30.31 -22.19
N LYS A 191 -23.81 -30.36 -21.98
CA LYS A 191 -22.84 -30.92 -22.96
C LYS A 191 -21.42 -30.98 -22.39
N LEU A 192 -21.16 -31.89 -21.46
CA LEU A 192 -19.80 -32.33 -21.18
C LEU A 192 -19.72 -33.85 -21.19
N THR A 193 -19.35 -34.34 -22.35
CA THR A 193 -18.99 -35.75 -22.59
C THR A 193 -17.73 -36.09 -21.77
N SER A 194 -17.80 -37.20 -21.08
CA SER A 194 -16.77 -37.78 -20.21
C SER A 194 -15.39 -37.92 -20.89
N VAL A 195 -14.34 -37.43 -20.20
CA VAL A 195 -12.93 -37.72 -20.50
C VAL A 195 -12.39 -38.67 -19.44
N PRO A 196 -11.61 -39.73 -19.78
CA PRO A 196 -11.20 -40.76 -18.84
C PRO A 196 -10.17 -40.26 -17.82
N GLU A 197 -10.33 -40.75 -16.62
CA GLU A 197 -9.55 -40.52 -15.42
C GLU A 197 -8.09 -41.00 -15.60
N ALA A 198 -7.14 -40.06 -15.64
CA ALA A 198 -5.71 -40.36 -15.61
C ALA A 198 -5.23 -40.46 -14.16
N ARG A 199 -4.62 -41.58 -13.82
CA ARG A 199 -4.04 -41.90 -12.51
C ARG A 199 -3.05 -40.81 -12.05
N VAL A 200 -3.36 -40.16 -10.93
CA VAL A 200 -2.49 -39.18 -10.27
C VAL A 200 -1.50 -39.94 -9.39
N ALA A 201 -0.21 -39.71 -9.61
CA ALA A 201 0.86 -40.17 -8.73
C ALA A 201 0.86 -39.38 -7.39
N PRO A 202 1.25 -40.00 -6.25
CA PRO A 202 1.20 -39.32 -4.95
C PRO A 202 2.20 -38.17 -4.86
N PRO A 203 1.86 -37.07 -4.13
CA PRO A 203 2.69 -35.89 -4.05
C PRO A 203 3.97 -36.15 -3.23
N VAL A 204 5.10 -35.78 -3.80
CA VAL A 204 6.40 -35.76 -3.11
C VAL A 204 6.37 -34.60 -2.11
N ARG A 205 6.54 -34.94 -0.84
CA ARG A 205 6.57 -33.98 0.28
C ARG A 205 7.91 -33.25 0.28
N VAL A 206 7.98 -32.08 -0.34
CA VAL A 206 9.13 -31.18 -0.23
C VAL A 206 8.99 -30.39 1.07
N LYS A 207 9.95 -30.59 1.98
CA LYS A 207 10.04 -29.85 3.25
C LYS A 207 10.50 -28.43 2.94
N SER A 208 9.54 -27.48 2.85
CA SER A 208 9.84 -26.06 2.69
C SER A 208 10.48 -25.53 3.99
N LEU A 209 11.65 -24.91 3.87
CA LEU A 209 12.19 -24.08 4.95
C LEU A 209 11.24 -22.90 5.17
N PRO A 210 10.91 -22.55 6.42
CA PRO A 210 10.12 -21.37 6.70
C PRO A 210 10.90 -20.13 6.25
N ALA A 211 10.22 -19.24 5.51
CA ALA A 211 10.71 -17.89 5.25
C ALA A 211 10.99 -17.20 6.60
N PRO A 212 12.04 -16.37 6.72
CA PRO A 212 12.27 -15.61 7.94
C PRO A 212 11.01 -14.80 8.25
N ALA A 213 10.50 -14.98 9.47
CA ALA A 213 9.36 -14.21 9.95
C ALA A 213 9.72 -12.71 9.89
N PRO A 214 8.82 -11.84 9.41
CA PRO A 214 9.07 -10.41 9.49
C PRO A 214 9.24 -10.05 10.97
N ASP A 215 10.22 -9.18 11.26
CA ASP A 215 10.47 -8.69 12.61
C ASP A 215 9.16 -8.18 13.23
N PRO A 216 8.87 -8.50 14.51
CA PRO A 216 7.64 -8.09 15.14
C PRO A 216 7.55 -6.56 15.14
N ILE A 217 6.54 -6.03 14.47
CA ILE A 217 6.23 -4.59 14.45
C ILE A 217 5.98 -4.16 15.91
N PRO A 218 6.72 -3.16 16.43
CA PRO A 218 6.49 -2.68 17.78
C PRO A 218 5.02 -2.25 17.95
N LYS A 219 4.32 -2.80 18.92
CA LYS A 219 2.90 -2.52 19.21
C LYS A 219 2.61 -1.06 19.64
N GLU A 220 3.64 -0.23 19.81
CA GLU A 220 3.50 1.13 20.37
C GLU A 220 3.24 2.24 19.34
N ALA A 221 3.13 1.95 18.06
CA ALA A 221 3.06 2.99 17.02
C ALA A 221 1.67 3.09 16.38
N GLY A 222 0.60 3.05 17.16
CA GLY A 222 -0.77 3.00 16.65
C GLY A 222 -1.47 4.34 16.37
N LEU A 223 -0.88 5.47 16.73
CA LEU A 223 -1.54 6.78 16.60
C LEU A 223 -0.86 7.66 15.55
N PRO A 224 -1.63 8.46 14.77
CA PRO A 224 -1.09 9.43 13.82
C PRO A 224 -0.46 10.63 14.57
N THR A 225 0.78 10.50 15.00
CA THR A 225 1.52 11.53 15.75
C THR A 225 2.30 12.49 14.85
N GLY A 226 2.38 12.23 13.56
CA GLY A 226 3.24 12.96 12.63
C GLY A 226 4.74 12.58 12.74
N GLN A 227 5.09 11.65 13.60
CA GLN A 227 6.45 11.15 13.71
C GLN A 227 6.82 10.42 12.42
N VAL A 228 7.82 10.95 11.72
CA VAL A 228 8.41 10.30 10.55
C VAL A 228 9.50 9.35 11.02
N THR A 229 9.34 8.08 10.72
CA THR A 229 10.38 7.07 10.94
C THR A 229 11.08 6.75 9.63
N GLN A 230 12.37 6.47 9.69
CA GLN A 230 13.13 6.00 8.55
C GLN A 230 13.24 4.48 8.66
N VAL A 231 12.73 3.77 7.66
CA VAL A 231 12.80 2.30 7.60
C VAL A 231 13.65 1.86 6.42
N PRO A 232 14.36 0.74 6.52
CA PRO A 232 15.01 0.15 5.37
C PRO A 232 13.97 -0.19 4.30
N VAL A 233 14.29 0.17 3.06
CA VAL A 233 13.47 -0.21 1.89
C VAL A 233 14.31 -1.05 0.95
N PRO A 234 13.69 -1.92 0.13
CA PRO A 234 14.42 -2.68 -0.87
C PRO A 234 15.20 -1.74 -1.80
N ALA A 235 16.41 -2.13 -2.17
CA ALA A 235 17.27 -1.32 -3.03
C ALA A 235 16.65 -1.06 -4.42
N VAL A 236 15.79 -1.98 -4.87
CA VAL A 236 15.08 -1.87 -6.15
C VAL A 236 13.64 -2.30 -5.94
N THR A 237 12.71 -1.43 -6.30
CA THR A 237 11.29 -1.75 -6.42
C THR A 237 10.86 -1.52 -7.87
N HIS A 238 10.13 -2.46 -8.44
CA HIS A 238 9.64 -2.35 -9.81
C HIS A 238 8.13 -2.17 -9.83
N LEU A 239 7.67 -1.33 -10.76
CA LEU A 239 6.27 -1.16 -11.08
C LEU A 239 5.89 -2.12 -12.21
N TYR A 240 4.72 -2.70 -12.11
CA TYR A 240 4.11 -3.52 -13.16
C TYR A 240 2.63 -3.18 -13.29
N VAL A 241 2.07 -3.33 -14.47
CA VAL A 241 0.62 -3.44 -14.61
C VAL A 241 0.27 -4.92 -14.70
N GLN A 242 -0.45 -5.41 -13.70
CA GLN A 242 -0.96 -6.77 -13.67
C GLN A 242 -2.37 -6.80 -14.24
N VAL A 243 -2.60 -7.65 -15.23
CA VAL A 243 -3.89 -7.82 -15.91
C VAL A 243 -4.66 -9.06 -15.47
N GLY A 244 -4.01 -9.94 -14.71
CA GLY A 244 -4.65 -11.13 -14.14
C GLY A 244 -3.69 -12.04 -13.39
N ALA A 245 -4.26 -12.92 -12.58
CA ALA A 245 -3.56 -14.01 -11.90
C ALA A 245 -4.41 -15.28 -11.96
N PHE A 246 -3.84 -16.39 -12.38
CA PHE A 246 -4.56 -17.62 -12.68
C PHE A 246 -3.91 -18.82 -12.00
N GLY A 247 -4.72 -19.80 -11.59
CA GLY A 247 -4.23 -21.09 -11.13
C GLY A 247 -3.75 -22.00 -12.28
N SER A 248 -4.08 -21.68 -13.53
CA SER A 248 -3.68 -22.42 -14.73
C SER A 248 -2.77 -21.57 -15.62
N TYR A 249 -1.65 -22.17 -16.05
CA TYR A 249 -0.74 -21.55 -17.00
C TYR A 249 -1.39 -21.26 -18.36
N GLU A 250 -2.25 -22.17 -18.83
CA GLU A 250 -2.94 -22.03 -20.11
C GLU A 250 -3.87 -20.81 -20.13
N ASN A 251 -4.61 -20.55 -19.01
CA ASN A 251 -5.48 -19.39 -18.92
C ASN A 251 -4.66 -18.08 -18.91
N ALA A 252 -3.51 -18.07 -18.23
CA ALA A 252 -2.59 -16.94 -18.23
C ALA A 252 -2.05 -16.65 -19.64
N MET A 253 -1.65 -17.71 -20.37
CA MET A 253 -1.16 -17.59 -21.75
C MET A 253 -2.25 -17.09 -22.69
N ARG A 254 -3.48 -17.59 -22.58
CA ARG A 254 -4.62 -17.14 -23.38
C ARG A 254 -4.90 -15.65 -23.21
N LEU A 255 -4.90 -15.15 -21.95
CA LEU A 255 -5.07 -13.73 -21.70
C LEU A 255 -3.92 -12.91 -22.28
N ARG A 256 -2.66 -13.38 -22.11
CA ARG A 256 -1.49 -12.73 -22.72
C ARG A 256 -1.61 -12.60 -24.24
N GLU A 257 -2.03 -13.65 -24.92
CA GLU A 257 -2.21 -13.67 -26.38
C GLU A 257 -3.36 -12.76 -26.81
N GLN A 258 -4.46 -12.76 -26.06
CA GLN A 258 -5.63 -11.91 -26.35
C GLN A 258 -5.30 -10.41 -26.25
N LEU A 259 -4.54 -9.99 -25.23
CA LEU A 259 -4.19 -8.59 -25.01
C LEU A 259 -2.97 -8.15 -25.82
N GLY A 260 -2.14 -9.09 -26.23
CA GLY A 260 -0.92 -8.82 -27.01
C GLY A 260 0.13 -7.99 -26.27
N GLY A 261 1.10 -7.45 -27.02
CA GLY A 261 2.15 -6.57 -26.49
C GLY A 261 3.20 -7.29 -25.64
N ASP A 262 3.95 -6.52 -24.84
CA ASP A 262 5.07 -7.00 -24.02
C ASP A 262 4.64 -7.61 -22.68
N LEU A 263 3.48 -8.28 -22.65
CA LEU A 263 3.02 -8.96 -21.45
C LEU A 263 3.82 -10.24 -21.18
N ARG A 264 4.16 -10.46 -19.92
CA ARG A 264 4.91 -11.62 -19.44
C ARG A 264 4.08 -12.42 -18.46
N VAL A 265 4.24 -13.74 -18.49
CA VAL A 265 3.68 -14.64 -17.46
C VAL A 265 4.78 -14.93 -16.46
N SER A 266 4.51 -14.68 -15.19
CA SER A 266 5.41 -14.99 -14.07
C SER A 266 4.67 -15.81 -13.01
N THR A 267 5.39 -16.68 -12.29
CA THR A 267 4.84 -17.48 -11.21
C THR A 267 4.98 -16.77 -9.87
N THR A 268 4.01 -16.98 -9.00
CA THR A 268 4.09 -16.63 -7.57
C THR A 268 3.40 -17.70 -6.74
N THR A 269 3.74 -17.83 -5.47
CA THR A 269 3.05 -18.74 -4.57
C THR A 269 2.31 -17.93 -3.53
N ARG A 270 1.00 -18.15 -3.39
CA ARG A 270 0.17 -17.53 -2.35
C ARG A 270 -0.64 -18.62 -1.64
N ASN A 271 -0.54 -18.68 -0.31
CA ASN A 271 -1.22 -19.71 0.51
C ASN A 271 -0.95 -21.16 0.03
N GLY A 272 0.27 -21.44 -0.40
CA GLY A 272 0.66 -22.76 -0.91
C GLY A 272 0.18 -23.08 -2.33
N GLN A 273 -0.53 -22.18 -2.99
CA GLN A 273 -0.96 -22.34 -4.38
C GLN A 273 -0.06 -21.56 -5.32
N THR A 274 0.35 -22.19 -6.43
CA THR A 274 1.04 -21.52 -7.52
C THR A 274 0.05 -20.73 -8.36
N LEU A 275 0.33 -19.44 -8.56
CA LEU A 275 -0.43 -18.55 -9.42
C LEU A 275 0.45 -18.06 -10.57
N TYR A 276 -0.14 -17.95 -11.75
CA TYR A 276 0.46 -17.42 -12.96
C TYR A 276 -0.04 -16.00 -13.18
N ARG A 277 0.85 -15.01 -12.95
CA ARG A 277 0.54 -13.59 -13.08
C ARG A 277 0.88 -13.12 -14.50
N VAL A 278 -0.09 -12.46 -15.15
CA VAL A 278 0.11 -11.80 -16.44
C VAL A 278 0.32 -10.32 -16.19
N ARG A 279 1.50 -9.79 -16.55
CA ARG A 279 1.91 -8.41 -16.25
C ARG A 279 2.86 -7.84 -17.31
N THR A 280 3.01 -6.53 -17.34
CA THR A 280 4.00 -5.85 -18.20
C THR A 280 5.43 -6.25 -17.85
N ALA A 281 6.40 -5.84 -18.64
CA ALA A 281 7.78 -5.70 -18.20
C ALA A 281 7.86 -4.71 -17.01
N PRO A 282 8.98 -4.70 -16.24
CA PRO A 282 9.22 -3.68 -15.23
C PRO A 282 9.10 -2.27 -15.82
N LEU A 283 8.46 -1.37 -15.08
CA LEU A 283 8.26 0.03 -15.44
C LEU A 283 9.03 0.90 -14.44
N GLU A 284 9.69 1.93 -14.92
CA GLU A 284 10.60 2.74 -14.11
C GLU A 284 9.85 3.82 -13.30
N THR A 285 8.82 4.43 -13.90
CA THR A 285 8.10 5.54 -13.30
C THR A 285 6.62 5.24 -13.12
N THR A 286 5.98 5.96 -12.19
CA THR A 286 4.52 5.90 -12.02
C THR A 286 3.79 6.40 -13.25
N ALA A 287 4.36 7.35 -14.01
CA ALA A 287 3.79 7.84 -15.27
C ALA A 287 3.77 6.74 -16.34
N ASP A 288 4.85 5.93 -16.45
CA ASP A 288 4.88 4.79 -17.37
C ASP A 288 3.84 3.73 -16.98
N ALA A 289 3.68 3.50 -15.68
CA ALA A 289 2.68 2.57 -15.17
C ALA A 289 1.25 3.05 -15.47
N ASP A 290 0.97 4.33 -15.31
CA ASP A 290 -0.32 4.94 -15.64
C ASP A 290 -0.62 4.84 -17.15
N ALA A 291 0.35 5.13 -18.00
CA ALA A 291 0.22 5.00 -19.43
C ALA A 291 -0.04 3.54 -19.87
N ALA A 292 0.70 2.59 -19.30
CA ALA A 292 0.50 1.17 -19.54
C ALA A 292 -0.88 0.68 -19.06
N LEU A 293 -1.33 1.15 -17.87
CA LEU A 293 -2.64 0.84 -17.33
C LEU A 293 -3.76 1.37 -18.24
N ALA A 294 -3.67 2.63 -18.66
CA ALA A 294 -4.65 3.24 -19.57
C ALA A 294 -4.75 2.45 -20.88
N ARG A 295 -3.62 2.07 -21.49
CA ARG A 295 -3.56 1.26 -22.70
C ARG A 295 -4.25 -0.10 -22.51
N LEU A 296 -3.91 -0.83 -21.45
CA LEU A 296 -4.45 -2.17 -21.17
C LEU A 296 -5.95 -2.13 -20.81
N SER A 297 -6.39 -1.11 -20.09
CA SER A 297 -7.82 -0.87 -19.84
C SER A 297 -8.58 -0.60 -21.13
N GLY A 298 -8.00 0.16 -22.08
CA GLY A 298 -8.56 0.41 -23.40
C GLY A 298 -8.70 -0.86 -24.28
N LEU A 299 -7.89 -1.89 -24.00
CA LEU A 299 -8.00 -3.21 -24.63
C LEU A 299 -9.02 -4.15 -23.96
N GLY A 300 -9.80 -3.64 -23.00
CA GLY A 300 -10.84 -4.39 -22.31
C GLY A 300 -10.38 -5.10 -21.02
N SER A 301 -9.15 -4.87 -20.56
CA SER A 301 -8.69 -5.41 -19.27
C SER A 301 -9.17 -4.52 -18.12
N ASN A 302 -10.41 -4.72 -17.64
CA ASN A 302 -10.99 -3.94 -16.56
C ASN A 302 -10.36 -4.23 -15.19
N ASP A 303 -9.75 -5.41 -15.03
CA ASP A 303 -9.08 -5.83 -13.78
C ASP A 303 -7.60 -5.41 -13.72
N ALA A 304 -7.13 -4.70 -14.75
CA ALA A 304 -5.76 -4.22 -14.77
C ALA A 304 -5.50 -3.23 -13.62
N HIS A 305 -4.40 -3.44 -12.89
CA HIS A 305 -3.99 -2.59 -11.76
C HIS A 305 -2.47 -2.52 -11.65
N ILE A 306 -1.98 -1.42 -11.06
CA ILE A 306 -0.55 -1.26 -10.82
C ILE A 306 -0.16 -2.02 -9.56
N VAL A 307 0.91 -2.79 -9.64
CA VAL A 307 1.53 -3.50 -8.51
C VAL A 307 2.99 -3.07 -8.37
N VAL A 308 3.47 -3.02 -7.13
CA VAL A 308 4.87 -2.79 -6.80
C VAL A 308 5.43 -4.11 -6.29
N ASP A 309 6.42 -4.67 -6.99
CA ASP A 309 7.15 -5.88 -6.56
C ASP A 309 8.47 -5.45 -5.90
N GLN A 310 8.83 -6.13 -4.82
CA GLN A 310 10.07 -5.94 -4.04
C GLN A 310 11.06 -7.04 -4.34
#